data_c0419a57ff249734fafb64909819bc68
#
_entry.id   c0419a57ff249734fafb64909819bc68
#
_cell.length_a   1.000
_cell.length_b   1.000
_cell.length_c   1.000
_cell.angle_alpha   90.00
_cell.angle_beta   90.00
_cell.angle_gamma   90.00
#
_symmetry.space_group_name_H-M   'P 1'
#
loop_
_entity.id
_entity.type
_entity.pdbx_description
1 polymer ?
#
loop_
_entity_poly.entity_id
_entity_poly.type
_entity_poly.pdbx_seq_one_letter_code
_entity_poly.pdbx_strand_id
1 'polypeptide(L)'
;MSSSSAVTGSGEKARAGVRPPMRDALVAAAFQLFLERGYEQTTVDDIVALAGVGRRSFFRYFPSKEDVVFPDHERCLADMTTYLADSADEDEPVRRVCDAARLVLRMYAENPTFSVQRYRLTKKVPGLRAYELSVVWRYERALAEYLRARFAGRPDGTLQADVIAAAVVAAHNNALRSWLRSDGQGDASATVDHALGYVQSAFGVGSAPVRPAGEQPEDVVVVVSRRGAPLWRVVREIETALDRD
;
A
#
# COMPACT_ATOMS: atom_id res chain seq x y z
N MET A 1 -75.91 -15.99 10.85
CA MET A 1 -75.38 -14.64 10.71
C MET A 1 -73.90 -14.76 10.46
N SER A 2 -73.54 -14.67 9.22
CA SER A 2 -72.19 -14.89 8.69
C SER A 2 -71.43 -13.58 8.70
N SER A 3 -70.19 -13.59 9.15
CA SER A 3 -69.25 -12.49 8.96
C SER A 3 -68.01 -13.02 8.30
N SER A 4 -67.89 -12.71 7.04
CA SER A 4 -66.71 -12.94 6.21
C SER A 4 -65.66 -11.89 6.52
N SER A 5 -64.45 -12.32 6.86
CA SER A 5 -63.30 -11.46 6.98
C SER A 5 -62.36 -11.64 5.78
N ALA A 6 -62.27 -10.60 4.99
CA ALA A 6 -61.41 -10.48 3.86
C ALA A 6 -59.93 -10.38 4.30
N VAL A 7 -59.11 -11.27 3.79
CA VAL A 7 -57.62 -11.19 3.91
C VAL A 7 -57.13 -10.25 2.82
N THR A 8 -56.65 -9.09 3.22
CA THR A 8 -55.93 -8.15 2.35
C THR A 8 -54.53 -8.64 2.16
N GLY A 9 -54.18 -9.09 0.95
CA GLY A 9 -52.83 -9.39 0.53
C GLY A 9 -51.96 -8.12 0.48
N SER A 10 -50.98 -8.04 1.37
CA SER A 10 -49.93 -7.02 1.31
C SER A 10 -48.96 -7.36 0.19
N GLY A 11 -49.05 -6.61 -0.90
CA GLY A 11 -48.12 -6.70 -2.00
C GLY A 11 -46.70 -6.36 -1.51
N GLU A 12 -45.85 -7.34 -1.58
CA GLU A 12 -44.40 -7.22 -1.42
C GLU A 12 -43.84 -6.36 -2.57
N LYS A 13 -43.66 -5.07 -2.29
CA LYS A 13 -42.93 -4.18 -3.21
C LYS A 13 -41.47 -4.68 -3.25
N ALA A 14 -41.12 -5.38 -4.33
CA ALA A 14 -39.76 -5.65 -4.71
C ALA A 14 -38.93 -4.38 -4.55
N ARG A 15 -37.94 -4.39 -3.66
CA ARG A 15 -36.96 -3.32 -3.52
C ARG A 15 -36.25 -3.19 -4.86
N ALA A 16 -36.56 -2.12 -5.59
CA ALA A 16 -35.81 -1.71 -6.77
C ALA A 16 -34.36 -1.53 -6.33
N GLY A 17 -33.49 -2.45 -6.74
CA GLY A 17 -32.06 -2.43 -6.42
C GLY A 17 -31.49 -1.09 -6.88
N VAL A 18 -30.83 -0.38 -5.98
CA VAL A 18 -30.08 0.85 -6.32
C VAL A 18 -29.10 0.47 -7.43
N ARG A 19 -29.28 1.09 -8.61
CA ARG A 19 -28.40 0.85 -9.75
C ARG A 19 -26.99 1.28 -9.36
N PRO A 20 -25.98 0.41 -9.46
CA PRO A 20 -24.62 0.78 -9.06
C PRO A 20 -24.14 2.02 -9.84
N PRO A 21 -23.25 2.85 -9.28
CA PRO A 21 -22.65 3.96 -10.01
C PRO A 21 -22.13 3.48 -11.37
N MET A 22 -22.27 4.30 -12.40
CA MET A 22 -21.91 3.90 -13.78
C MET A 22 -20.47 3.40 -13.91
N ARG A 23 -19.56 3.98 -13.12
CA ARG A 23 -18.16 3.54 -13.05
C ARG A 23 -18.05 2.08 -12.57
N ASP A 24 -18.75 1.73 -11.52
CA ASP A 24 -18.72 0.38 -10.94
C ASP A 24 -19.40 -0.64 -11.86
N ALA A 25 -20.46 -0.23 -12.58
CA ALA A 25 -21.07 -1.06 -13.60
C ALA A 25 -20.11 -1.39 -14.76
N LEU A 26 -19.30 -0.43 -15.19
CA LEU A 26 -18.25 -0.64 -16.20
C LEU A 26 -17.16 -1.59 -15.70
N VAL A 27 -16.71 -1.44 -14.44
CA VAL A 27 -15.71 -2.34 -13.82
C VAL A 27 -16.26 -3.76 -13.74
N ALA A 28 -17.50 -3.93 -13.25
CA ALA A 28 -18.15 -5.24 -13.14
C ALA A 28 -18.30 -5.93 -14.51
N ALA A 29 -18.75 -5.20 -15.53
CA ALA A 29 -18.88 -5.71 -16.89
C ALA A 29 -17.52 -6.12 -17.48
N ALA A 30 -16.50 -5.29 -17.29
CA ALA A 30 -15.16 -5.59 -17.76
C ALA A 30 -14.60 -6.87 -17.12
N PHE A 31 -14.67 -7.00 -15.79
CA PHE A 31 -14.17 -8.18 -15.10
C PHE A 31 -14.96 -9.44 -15.43
N GLN A 32 -16.28 -9.34 -15.61
CA GLN A 32 -17.08 -10.46 -16.10
C GLN A 32 -16.54 -10.98 -17.45
N LEU A 33 -16.35 -10.07 -18.42
CA LEU A 33 -15.85 -10.44 -19.74
C LEU A 33 -14.41 -10.94 -19.72
N PHE A 34 -13.54 -10.36 -18.89
CA PHE A 34 -12.16 -10.83 -18.74
C PHE A 34 -12.08 -12.25 -18.18
N LEU A 35 -12.99 -12.61 -17.30
CA LEU A 35 -13.05 -13.96 -16.74
C LEU A 35 -13.67 -14.95 -17.71
N GLU A 36 -14.69 -14.56 -18.49
CA GLU A 36 -15.39 -15.43 -19.45
C GLU A 36 -14.60 -15.66 -20.74
N ARG A 37 -14.01 -14.60 -21.31
CA ARG A 37 -13.40 -14.64 -22.66
C ARG A 37 -11.90 -14.36 -22.64
N GLY A 38 -11.36 -13.90 -21.54
CA GLY A 38 -9.98 -13.43 -21.42
C GLY A 38 -9.80 -11.94 -21.74
N TYR A 39 -8.73 -11.37 -21.21
CA TYR A 39 -8.44 -9.95 -21.32
C TYR A 39 -8.23 -9.51 -22.79
N GLU A 40 -7.42 -10.23 -23.54
CA GLU A 40 -7.05 -9.86 -24.91
C GLU A 40 -8.26 -9.92 -25.88
N GLN A 41 -9.18 -10.83 -25.65
CA GLN A 41 -10.38 -11.03 -26.49
C GLN A 41 -11.52 -10.07 -26.14
N THR A 42 -11.39 -9.28 -25.08
CA THR A 42 -12.41 -8.34 -24.64
C THR A 42 -12.08 -6.92 -25.13
N THR A 43 -13.00 -6.30 -25.85
CA THR A 43 -12.89 -4.92 -26.31
C THR A 43 -13.62 -3.95 -25.41
N VAL A 44 -13.33 -2.64 -25.56
CA VAL A 44 -14.10 -1.59 -24.87
C VAL A 44 -15.56 -1.61 -25.33
N ASP A 45 -15.81 -1.94 -26.60
CA ASP A 45 -17.17 -2.01 -27.14
C ASP A 45 -17.99 -3.15 -26.52
N ASP A 46 -17.37 -4.31 -26.25
CA ASP A 46 -18.01 -5.38 -25.48
C ASP A 46 -18.37 -4.95 -24.06
N ILE A 47 -17.44 -4.25 -23.38
CA ILE A 47 -17.64 -3.78 -22.01
C ILE A 47 -18.82 -2.79 -21.93
N VAL A 48 -18.88 -1.80 -22.82
CA VAL A 48 -19.95 -0.80 -22.79
C VAL A 48 -21.30 -1.39 -23.21
N ALA A 49 -21.30 -2.36 -24.13
CA ALA A 49 -22.51 -3.09 -24.52
C ALA A 49 -23.08 -3.86 -23.33
N LEU A 50 -22.23 -4.60 -22.58
CA LEU A 50 -22.66 -5.34 -21.40
C LEU A 50 -23.11 -4.42 -20.26
N ALA A 51 -22.42 -3.28 -20.05
CA ALA A 51 -22.79 -2.29 -19.05
C ALA A 51 -24.04 -1.46 -19.41
N GLY A 52 -24.53 -1.54 -20.66
CA GLY A 52 -25.67 -0.78 -21.15
C GLY A 52 -25.39 0.73 -21.26
N VAL A 53 -24.17 1.12 -21.64
CA VAL A 53 -23.74 2.51 -21.74
C VAL A 53 -23.02 2.78 -23.08
N GLY A 54 -22.83 4.06 -23.42
CA GLY A 54 -22.09 4.43 -24.63
C GLY A 54 -20.56 4.47 -24.40
N ARG A 55 -19.80 4.27 -25.49
CA ARG A 55 -18.33 4.34 -25.50
C ARG A 55 -17.75 5.62 -24.88
N ARG A 56 -18.42 6.78 -25.11
CA ARG A 56 -18.04 8.05 -24.49
C ARG A 56 -18.10 8.01 -22.96
N SER A 57 -19.03 7.24 -22.39
CA SER A 57 -19.14 7.06 -20.94
C SER A 57 -17.96 6.28 -20.37
N PHE A 58 -17.43 5.28 -21.09
CA PHE A 58 -16.24 4.55 -20.70
C PHE A 58 -15.04 5.51 -20.60
N PHE A 59 -14.72 6.21 -21.68
CA PHE A 59 -13.55 7.09 -21.75
C PHE A 59 -13.63 8.32 -20.84
N ARG A 60 -14.80 8.64 -20.28
CA ARG A 60 -14.92 9.64 -19.23
C ARG A 60 -14.35 9.16 -17.89
N TYR A 61 -14.40 7.85 -17.61
CA TYR A 61 -13.94 7.26 -16.37
C TYR A 61 -12.57 6.58 -16.49
N PHE A 62 -12.29 6.02 -17.65
CA PHE A 62 -11.11 5.18 -17.89
C PHE A 62 -10.45 5.58 -19.21
N PRO A 63 -9.24 6.18 -19.18
CA PRO A 63 -8.49 6.55 -20.38
C PRO A 63 -8.20 5.35 -21.30
N SER A 64 -8.01 4.16 -20.74
CA SER A 64 -7.71 2.93 -21.48
C SER A 64 -8.41 1.71 -20.88
N LYS A 65 -8.29 0.55 -21.56
CA LYS A 65 -8.80 -0.73 -21.05
C LYS A 65 -8.01 -1.21 -19.82
N GLU A 66 -6.73 -0.85 -19.73
CA GLU A 66 -5.87 -1.13 -18.58
C GLU A 66 -6.38 -0.43 -17.33
N ASP A 67 -6.83 0.82 -17.45
CA ASP A 67 -7.32 1.61 -16.32
C ASP A 67 -8.55 1.00 -15.65
N VAL A 68 -9.39 0.27 -16.39
CA VAL A 68 -10.54 -0.40 -15.80
C VAL A 68 -10.14 -1.59 -14.92
N VAL A 69 -8.94 -2.14 -15.11
CA VAL A 69 -8.37 -3.18 -14.25
C VAL A 69 -7.86 -2.60 -12.93
N PHE A 70 -7.45 -1.33 -12.96
CA PHE A 70 -6.87 -0.62 -11.81
C PHE A 70 -7.72 0.61 -11.41
N PRO A 71 -9.03 0.47 -11.18
CA PRO A 71 -9.96 1.58 -11.15
C PRO A 71 -9.69 2.57 -10.01
N ASP A 72 -9.14 2.12 -8.87
CA ASP A 72 -9.06 2.92 -7.65
C ASP A 72 -7.69 3.56 -7.41
N HIS A 73 -6.69 3.24 -8.24
CA HIS A 73 -5.32 3.68 -8.02
C HIS A 73 -5.12 5.20 -8.17
N GLU A 74 -5.81 5.86 -9.10
CA GLU A 74 -5.72 7.32 -9.26
C GLU A 74 -6.22 8.04 -7.99
N ARG A 75 -7.36 7.64 -7.47
CA ARG A 75 -7.90 8.19 -6.23
C ARG A 75 -7.01 7.90 -5.04
N CYS A 76 -6.56 6.65 -4.89
CA CYS A 76 -5.69 6.25 -3.80
C CYS A 76 -4.35 7.02 -3.81
N LEU A 77 -3.77 7.26 -5.00
CA LEU A 77 -2.55 8.07 -5.13
C LEU A 77 -2.80 9.53 -4.73
N ALA A 78 -3.93 10.11 -5.13
CA ALA A 78 -4.31 11.46 -4.73
C ALA A 78 -4.52 11.57 -3.22
N ASP A 79 -5.24 10.61 -2.60
CA ASP A 79 -5.46 10.54 -1.16
C ASP A 79 -4.13 10.40 -0.40
N MET A 80 -3.22 9.56 -0.90
CA MET A 80 -1.88 9.39 -0.33
C MET A 80 -1.05 10.68 -0.42
N THR A 81 -1.09 11.37 -1.56
CA THR A 81 -0.36 12.63 -1.76
C THR A 81 -0.90 13.72 -0.83
N THR A 82 -2.23 13.81 -0.67
CA THR A 82 -2.87 14.74 0.28
C THR A 82 -2.43 14.41 1.71
N TYR A 83 -2.50 13.13 2.11
CA TYR A 83 -2.07 12.68 3.43
C TYR A 83 -0.61 13.08 3.73
N LEU A 84 0.29 12.94 2.76
CA LEU A 84 1.70 13.33 2.91
C LEU A 84 1.85 14.86 2.99
N ALA A 85 1.08 15.63 2.21
CA ALA A 85 1.12 17.09 2.23
C ALA A 85 0.62 17.68 3.56
N ASP A 86 -0.32 17.01 4.24
CA ASP A 86 -0.87 17.40 5.55
C ASP A 86 0.05 17.02 6.73
N SER A 87 1.31 16.60 6.44
CA SER A 87 2.29 16.25 7.48
C SER A 87 2.76 17.47 8.24
N ALA A 88 2.77 17.38 9.57
CA ALA A 88 3.37 18.38 10.43
C ALA A 88 4.91 18.28 10.43
N ASP A 89 5.59 19.36 10.83
CA ASP A 89 7.06 19.37 10.86
C ASP A 89 7.66 18.40 11.88
N GLU A 90 6.94 18.13 12.97
CA GLU A 90 7.31 17.18 14.03
C GLU A 90 7.04 15.72 13.65
N ASP A 91 6.30 15.44 12.59
CA ASP A 91 6.03 14.08 12.16
C ASP A 91 7.33 13.36 11.74
N GLU A 92 7.51 12.15 12.23
CA GLU A 92 8.65 11.32 11.83
C GLU A 92 8.48 10.85 10.37
N PRO A 93 9.38 11.24 9.44
CA PRO A 93 9.17 11.06 8.01
C PRO A 93 9.02 9.61 7.56
N VAL A 94 9.79 8.67 8.14
CA VAL A 94 9.74 7.25 7.77
C VAL A 94 8.42 6.63 8.23
N ARG A 95 7.96 6.98 9.42
CA ARG A 95 6.64 6.55 9.90
C ARG A 95 5.54 7.09 8.99
N ARG A 96 5.63 8.36 8.60
CA ARG A 96 4.63 9.02 7.75
C ARG A 96 4.47 8.32 6.40
N VAL A 97 5.58 7.95 5.72
CA VAL A 97 5.50 7.22 4.45
C VAL A 97 5.02 5.77 4.63
N CYS A 98 5.32 5.12 5.76
CA CYS A 98 4.73 3.82 6.08
C CYS A 98 3.22 3.92 6.30
N ASP A 99 2.74 4.94 7.01
CA ASP A 99 1.30 5.18 7.21
C ASP A 99 0.60 5.50 5.88
N ALA A 100 1.25 6.26 4.98
CA ALA A 100 0.77 6.51 3.63
C ALA A 100 0.63 5.21 2.81
N ALA A 101 1.60 4.29 2.90
CA ALA A 101 1.53 2.99 2.23
C ALA A 101 0.36 2.12 2.73
N ARG A 102 -0.08 2.27 3.99
CA ARG A 102 -1.26 1.60 4.54
C ARG A 102 -2.56 2.00 3.83
N LEU A 103 -2.65 3.20 3.26
CA LEU A 103 -3.82 3.62 2.48
C LEU A 103 -4.01 2.73 1.25
N VAL A 104 -2.89 2.34 0.61
CA VAL A 104 -2.93 1.44 -0.55
C VAL A 104 -3.46 0.05 -0.13
N LEU A 105 -3.03 -0.48 1.02
CA LEU A 105 -3.57 -1.74 1.53
C LEU A 105 -5.08 -1.65 1.78
N ARG A 106 -5.56 -0.56 2.40
CA ARG A 106 -7.01 -0.38 2.67
C ARG A 106 -7.82 -0.47 1.39
N MET A 107 -7.38 0.18 0.31
CA MET A 107 -8.02 0.10 -1.01
C MET A 107 -8.14 -1.35 -1.50
N TYR A 108 -7.09 -2.19 -1.32
CA TYR A 108 -7.15 -3.61 -1.69
C TYR A 108 -8.08 -4.41 -0.77
N ALA A 109 -8.07 -4.10 0.53
CA ALA A 109 -8.85 -4.80 1.54
C ALA A 109 -10.35 -4.46 1.53
N GLU A 110 -10.76 -3.31 0.96
CA GLU A 110 -12.17 -2.94 0.78
C GLU A 110 -12.95 -3.97 -0.05
N ASN A 111 -12.30 -4.59 -1.05
CA ASN A 111 -12.90 -5.65 -1.86
C ASN A 111 -11.89 -6.78 -2.13
N PRO A 112 -11.73 -7.73 -1.21
CA PRO A 112 -10.75 -8.82 -1.32
C PRO A 112 -10.96 -9.68 -2.56
N THR A 113 -12.20 -10.02 -2.88
CA THR A 113 -12.53 -10.84 -4.05
C THR A 113 -12.08 -10.19 -5.35
N PHE A 114 -12.39 -8.91 -5.53
CA PHE A 114 -11.96 -8.12 -6.69
C PHE A 114 -10.42 -8.03 -6.75
N SER A 115 -9.79 -7.76 -5.63
CA SER A 115 -8.33 -7.63 -5.53
C SER A 115 -7.60 -8.92 -5.91
N VAL A 116 -8.12 -10.08 -5.49
CA VAL A 116 -7.60 -11.39 -5.87
C VAL A 116 -7.82 -11.67 -7.36
N GLN A 117 -9.00 -11.36 -7.90
CA GLN A 117 -9.27 -11.51 -9.34
C GLN A 117 -8.34 -10.65 -10.18
N ARG A 118 -8.15 -9.38 -9.81
CA ARG A 118 -7.20 -8.46 -10.43
C ARG A 118 -5.77 -9.00 -10.40
N TYR A 119 -5.30 -9.46 -9.24
CA TYR A 119 -3.98 -10.05 -9.09
C TYR A 119 -3.76 -11.25 -10.01
N ARG A 120 -4.74 -12.17 -10.07
CA ARG A 120 -4.69 -13.35 -10.93
C ARG A 120 -4.67 -12.97 -12.41
N LEU A 121 -5.45 -11.97 -12.80
CA LEU A 121 -5.49 -11.45 -14.17
C LEU A 121 -4.16 -10.80 -14.56
N THR A 122 -3.66 -9.90 -13.73
CA THR A 122 -2.38 -9.19 -13.95
C THR A 122 -1.20 -10.16 -14.06
N LYS A 123 -1.22 -11.25 -13.28
CA LYS A 123 -0.18 -12.29 -13.36
C LYS A 123 -0.18 -13.04 -14.70
N LYS A 124 -1.34 -13.18 -15.35
CA LYS A 124 -1.52 -13.93 -16.60
C LYS A 124 -1.26 -13.09 -17.85
N VAL A 125 -1.45 -11.77 -17.77
CA VAL A 125 -1.39 -10.86 -18.92
C VAL A 125 -0.16 -9.97 -18.84
N PRO A 126 0.88 -10.19 -19.69
CA PRO A 126 2.14 -9.44 -19.61
C PRO A 126 1.97 -7.91 -19.70
N GLY A 127 1.06 -7.43 -20.57
CA GLY A 127 0.77 -5.99 -20.71
C GLY A 127 0.23 -5.36 -19.42
N LEU A 128 -0.67 -6.07 -18.70
CA LEU A 128 -1.18 -5.63 -17.40
C LEU A 128 -0.09 -5.65 -16.33
N ARG A 129 0.86 -6.58 -16.42
CA ARG A 129 2.01 -6.59 -15.50
C ARG A 129 2.89 -5.37 -15.68
N ALA A 130 3.18 -4.98 -16.93
CA ALA A 130 3.94 -3.77 -17.22
C ALA A 130 3.20 -2.52 -16.73
N TYR A 131 1.89 -2.47 -16.92
CA TYR A 131 1.05 -1.37 -16.44
C TYR A 131 1.06 -1.29 -14.90
N GLU A 132 0.89 -2.41 -14.20
CA GLU A 132 0.99 -2.48 -12.72
C GLU A 132 2.32 -1.89 -12.22
N LEU A 133 3.44 -2.23 -12.86
CA LEU A 133 4.75 -1.69 -12.49
C LEU A 133 4.81 -0.16 -12.64
N SER A 134 4.20 0.40 -13.69
CA SER A 134 4.12 1.86 -13.86
C SER A 134 3.31 2.53 -12.77
N VAL A 135 2.22 1.90 -12.32
CA VAL A 135 1.40 2.36 -11.20
C VAL A 135 2.20 2.33 -9.90
N VAL A 136 2.90 1.22 -9.62
CA VAL A 136 3.75 1.07 -8.42
C VAL A 136 4.84 2.15 -8.39
N TRP A 137 5.48 2.43 -9.53
CA TRP A 137 6.51 3.47 -9.63
C TRP A 137 5.97 4.87 -9.29
N ARG A 138 4.72 5.17 -9.62
CA ARG A 138 4.08 6.46 -9.26
C ARG A 138 3.92 6.62 -7.75
N TYR A 139 3.58 5.55 -7.03
CA TYR A 139 3.53 5.55 -5.56
C TYR A 139 4.92 5.75 -4.96
N GLU A 140 5.92 5.00 -5.44
CA GLU A 140 7.30 5.13 -4.99
C GLU A 140 7.82 6.56 -5.16
N ARG A 141 7.56 7.13 -6.33
CA ARG A 141 7.94 8.51 -6.61
C ARG A 141 7.31 9.52 -5.66
N ALA A 142 6.02 9.39 -5.35
CA ALA A 142 5.34 10.29 -4.42
C ALA A 142 5.93 10.20 -2.99
N LEU A 143 6.24 8.98 -2.52
CA LEU A 143 6.93 8.77 -1.25
C LEU A 143 8.33 9.40 -1.25
N ALA A 144 9.11 9.19 -2.33
CA ALA A 144 10.44 9.74 -2.47
C ALA A 144 10.44 11.28 -2.53
N GLU A 145 9.51 11.89 -3.24
CA GLU A 145 9.36 13.36 -3.31
C GLU A 145 9.08 13.95 -1.93
N TYR A 146 8.19 13.35 -1.15
CA TYR A 146 7.94 13.76 0.23
C TYR A 146 9.21 13.66 1.09
N LEU A 147 9.88 12.51 1.06
CA LEU A 147 11.09 12.29 1.86
C LEU A 147 12.24 13.22 1.45
N ARG A 148 12.43 13.50 0.15
CA ARG A 148 13.44 14.46 -0.31
C ARG A 148 13.20 15.87 0.24
N ALA A 149 11.95 16.31 0.33
CA ALA A 149 11.60 17.57 0.95
C ALA A 149 11.93 17.56 2.45
N ARG A 150 11.62 16.47 3.16
CA ARG A 150 11.88 16.32 4.61
C ARG A 150 13.38 16.17 4.94
N PHE A 151 14.16 15.63 4.03
CA PHE A 151 15.61 15.42 4.19
C PHE A 151 16.45 16.50 3.50
N ALA A 152 15.84 17.59 3.07
CA ALA A 152 16.54 18.71 2.45
C ALA A 152 17.64 19.23 3.39
N GLY A 153 18.83 19.47 2.82
CA GLY A 153 20.00 19.94 3.57
C GLY A 153 20.76 18.88 4.36
N ARG A 154 20.32 17.60 4.37
CA ARG A 154 21.08 16.50 4.97
C ARG A 154 22.11 15.96 3.98
N PRO A 155 23.31 15.54 4.46
CA PRO A 155 24.22 14.73 3.64
C PRO A 155 23.47 13.50 3.12
N ASP A 156 23.59 13.19 1.83
CA ASP A 156 22.92 12.07 1.16
C ASP A 156 21.39 12.02 1.29
N GLY A 157 20.75 13.15 1.66
CA GLY A 157 19.31 13.19 1.91
C GLY A 157 18.45 12.69 0.72
N THR A 158 18.87 12.98 -0.51
CA THR A 158 18.20 12.48 -1.72
C THR A 158 18.35 10.96 -1.84
N LEU A 159 19.55 10.41 -1.64
CA LEU A 159 19.79 8.98 -1.68
C LEU A 159 19.00 8.24 -0.60
N GLN A 160 19.02 8.77 0.63
CA GLN A 160 18.24 8.21 1.74
C GLN A 160 16.73 8.19 1.42
N ALA A 161 16.20 9.28 0.84
CA ALA A 161 14.80 9.35 0.44
C ALA A 161 14.43 8.26 -0.58
N ASP A 162 15.25 8.06 -1.61
CA ASP A 162 15.02 7.07 -2.65
C ASP A 162 15.10 5.65 -2.10
N VAL A 163 16.11 5.34 -1.29
CA VAL A 163 16.29 4.02 -0.66
C VAL A 163 15.11 3.70 0.26
N ILE A 164 14.68 4.66 1.09
CA ILE A 164 13.56 4.44 2.03
C ILE A 164 12.25 4.26 1.27
N ALA A 165 11.97 5.08 0.25
CA ALA A 165 10.76 4.93 -0.58
C ALA A 165 10.71 3.55 -1.24
N ALA A 166 11.81 3.10 -1.84
CA ALA A 166 11.92 1.77 -2.42
C ALA A 166 11.73 0.66 -1.38
N ALA A 167 12.30 0.80 -0.18
CA ALA A 167 12.13 -0.15 0.92
C ALA A 167 10.67 -0.26 1.38
N VAL A 168 9.98 0.88 1.54
CA VAL A 168 8.54 0.92 1.90
C VAL A 168 7.71 0.20 0.84
N VAL A 169 7.93 0.50 -0.45
CA VAL A 169 7.20 -0.14 -1.56
C VAL A 169 7.50 -1.63 -1.62
N ALA A 170 8.76 -2.05 -1.44
CA ALA A 170 9.15 -3.46 -1.43
C ALA A 170 8.48 -4.23 -0.29
N ALA A 171 8.51 -3.69 0.93
CA ALA A 171 7.90 -4.30 2.11
C ALA A 171 6.37 -4.42 1.96
N HIS A 172 5.71 -3.32 1.58
CA HIS A 172 4.28 -3.31 1.31
C HIS A 172 3.88 -4.33 0.24
N ASN A 173 4.56 -4.33 -0.92
CA ASN A 173 4.23 -5.24 -2.01
C ASN A 173 4.52 -6.71 -1.68
N ASN A 174 5.53 -7.00 -0.84
CA ASN A 174 5.79 -8.36 -0.36
C ASN A 174 4.59 -8.87 0.46
N ALA A 175 4.16 -8.09 1.44
CA ALA A 175 3.04 -8.42 2.31
C ALA A 175 1.72 -8.52 1.53
N LEU A 176 1.40 -7.52 0.68
CA LEU A 176 0.20 -7.52 -0.15
C LEU A 176 0.13 -8.75 -1.07
N ARG A 177 1.24 -9.07 -1.76
CA ARG A 177 1.28 -10.26 -2.64
C ARG A 177 1.16 -11.56 -1.87
N SER A 178 1.65 -11.63 -0.63
CA SER A 178 1.47 -12.79 0.23
C SER A 178 -0.01 -12.99 0.55
N TRP A 179 -0.71 -11.93 0.96
CA TRP A 179 -2.14 -11.96 1.23
C TRP A 179 -2.97 -12.28 -0.02
N LEU A 180 -2.65 -11.70 -1.19
CA LEU A 180 -3.34 -12.02 -2.45
C LEU A 180 -3.13 -13.47 -2.90
N ARG A 181 -1.96 -14.07 -2.62
CA ARG A 181 -1.69 -15.49 -2.90
C ARG A 181 -2.45 -16.45 -2.00
N SER A 182 -2.79 -16.01 -0.78
CA SER A 182 -3.70 -16.75 0.11
C SER A 182 -5.18 -16.49 -0.18
N ASP A 183 -5.48 -16.02 -1.40
CA ASP A 183 -6.84 -15.70 -1.84
C ASP A 183 -7.56 -14.67 -0.97
N GLY A 184 -6.78 -13.72 -0.44
CA GLY A 184 -7.29 -12.66 0.43
C GLY A 184 -7.66 -13.15 1.83
N GLN A 185 -7.18 -14.32 2.24
CA GLN A 185 -7.43 -14.87 3.56
C GLN A 185 -6.44 -14.31 4.60
N GLY A 186 -6.89 -14.26 5.85
CA GLY A 186 -6.11 -13.75 6.97
C GLY A 186 -6.14 -12.23 7.11
N ASP A 187 -5.39 -11.73 8.08
CA ASP A 187 -5.31 -10.30 8.38
C ASP A 187 -4.26 -9.62 7.51
N ALA A 188 -4.75 -8.93 6.46
CA ALA A 188 -3.91 -8.14 5.57
C ALA A 188 -3.19 -7.00 6.31
N SER A 189 -3.88 -6.35 7.28
CA SER A 189 -3.32 -5.22 8.02
C SER A 189 -2.16 -5.68 8.88
N ALA A 190 -2.31 -6.74 9.66
CA ALA A 190 -1.23 -7.29 10.48
C ALA A 190 -0.01 -7.69 9.65
N THR A 191 -0.23 -8.28 8.46
CA THR A 191 0.87 -8.69 7.56
C THR A 191 1.64 -7.48 7.02
N VAL A 192 0.93 -6.42 6.62
CA VAL A 192 1.56 -5.18 6.13
C VAL A 192 2.21 -4.39 7.26
N ASP A 193 1.57 -4.34 8.44
CA ASP A 193 2.13 -3.68 9.62
C ASP A 193 3.45 -4.31 10.06
N HIS A 194 3.53 -5.65 10.04
CA HIS A 194 4.78 -6.36 10.31
C HIS A 194 5.88 -5.98 9.30
N ALA A 195 5.56 -6.00 8.01
CA ALA A 195 6.55 -5.68 6.97
C ALA A 195 7.00 -4.21 7.01
N LEU A 196 6.09 -3.27 7.25
CA LEU A 196 6.42 -1.85 7.38
C LEU A 196 7.13 -1.56 8.71
N GLY A 197 6.83 -2.30 9.77
CA GLY A 197 7.56 -2.25 11.05
C GLY A 197 9.04 -2.56 10.88
N TYR A 198 9.39 -3.50 9.99
CA TYR A 198 10.77 -3.77 9.64
C TYR A 198 11.47 -2.55 9.02
N VAL A 199 10.80 -1.85 8.10
CA VAL A 199 11.33 -0.61 7.49
C VAL A 199 11.50 0.48 8.54
N GLN A 200 10.51 0.68 9.42
CA GLN A 200 10.58 1.67 10.50
C GLN A 200 11.73 1.37 11.46
N SER A 201 11.95 0.10 11.79
CA SER A 201 13.07 -0.31 12.64
C SER A 201 14.43 -0.09 11.99
N ALA A 202 14.52 -0.20 10.66
CA ALA A 202 15.78 -0.02 9.93
C ALA A 202 16.13 1.45 9.66
N PHE A 203 15.14 2.32 9.45
CA PHE A 203 15.34 3.68 8.95
C PHE A 203 14.71 4.79 9.80
N GLY A 204 13.84 4.46 10.77
CA GLY A 204 13.17 5.43 11.65
C GLY A 204 14.13 6.07 12.66
N VAL A 205 13.73 7.21 13.21
CA VAL A 205 14.49 7.90 14.26
C VAL A 205 14.51 7.04 15.52
N GLY A 206 15.68 6.73 16.03
CA GLY A 206 15.86 5.86 17.19
C GLY A 206 16.16 4.40 16.84
N SER A 207 16.40 4.09 15.57
CA SER A 207 16.84 2.78 15.14
C SER A 207 18.25 2.52 15.69
N ALA A 208 18.31 1.94 16.89
CA ALA A 208 19.49 1.18 17.27
C ALA A 208 19.61 -0.01 16.31
N PRO A 209 20.81 -0.43 15.90
CA PRO A 209 20.97 -1.62 15.05
C PRO A 209 20.21 -2.77 15.68
N VAL A 210 19.36 -3.45 14.86
CA VAL A 210 18.61 -4.64 15.29
C VAL A 210 19.63 -5.68 15.74
N ARG A 211 19.78 -5.85 17.05
CA ARG A 211 20.54 -6.98 17.62
C ARG A 211 19.69 -8.24 17.44
N PRO A 212 20.33 -9.38 17.07
CA PRO A 212 19.61 -10.66 17.04
C PRO A 212 19.01 -10.95 18.41
N ALA A 213 17.76 -11.40 18.43
CA ALA A 213 17.08 -11.80 19.65
C ALA A 213 17.83 -12.96 20.30
N GLY A 214 18.47 -12.72 21.43
CA GLY A 214 19.20 -13.73 22.21
C GLY A 214 20.52 -13.28 22.83
N GLU A 215 21.09 -12.15 22.41
CA GLU A 215 22.24 -11.59 23.12
C GLU A 215 21.77 -10.71 24.27
N GLN A 216 22.14 -11.10 25.50
CA GLN A 216 22.08 -10.21 26.67
C GLN A 216 22.85 -8.93 26.32
N PRO A 217 22.43 -7.75 26.77
CA PRO A 217 23.20 -6.54 26.58
C PRO A 217 24.56 -6.75 27.21
N GLU A 218 25.57 -6.96 26.39
CA GLU A 218 26.95 -6.80 26.86
C GLU A 218 27.13 -5.32 27.21
N ASP A 219 27.62 -5.03 28.36
CA ASP A 219 27.92 -3.66 28.77
C ASP A 219 28.98 -3.09 27.85
N VAL A 220 28.51 -2.21 26.91
CA VAL A 220 29.40 -1.56 25.94
C VAL A 220 29.91 -0.27 26.54
N VAL A 221 31.20 -0.26 26.89
CA VAL A 221 31.89 0.95 27.32
C VAL A 221 32.46 1.66 26.08
N VAL A 222 32.04 2.87 25.80
CA VAL A 222 32.57 3.71 24.72
C VAL A 222 33.55 4.72 25.33
N VAL A 223 34.85 4.57 25.02
CA VAL A 223 35.90 5.50 25.45
C VAL A 223 36.25 6.43 24.30
N VAL A 224 36.05 7.75 24.49
CA VAL A 224 36.47 8.78 23.53
C VAL A 224 37.80 9.38 23.98
N SER A 225 38.89 9.07 23.26
CA SER A 225 40.21 9.63 23.54
C SER A 225 40.73 10.55 22.42
N ARG A 226 41.60 11.50 22.74
CA ARG A 226 42.22 12.36 21.72
C ARG A 226 43.19 11.55 20.84
N ARG A 227 43.17 11.81 19.54
CA ARG A 227 44.12 11.21 18.60
C ARG A 227 45.56 11.52 19.04
N GLY A 228 46.36 10.48 19.34
CA GLY A 228 47.69 10.64 19.85
C GLY A 228 47.83 10.56 21.38
N ALA A 229 46.77 10.25 22.12
CA ALA A 229 46.88 9.93 23.54
C ALA A 229 47.73 8.70 23.75
N PRO A 230 48.67 8.67 24.75
CA PRO A 230 49.48 7.48 25.06
C PRO A 230 48.55 6.29 25.43
N LEU A 231 48.89 5.10 24.92
CA LEU A 231 48.05 3.90 25.11
C LEU A 231 47.73 3.62 26.59
N TRP A 232 48.70 3.83 27.50
CA TRP A 232 48.50 3.63 28.93
C TRP A 232 47.41 4.53 29.53
N ARG A 233 47.18 5.73 28.96
CA ARG A 233 46.13 6.62 29.40
C ARG A 233 44.75 6.11 28.96
N VAL A 234 44.67 5.62 27.73
CA VAL A 234 43.44 5.01 27.19
C VAL A 234 43.05 3.78 27.99
N VAL A 235 44.02 2.91 28.29
CA VAL A 235 43.79 1.70 29.11
C VAL A 235 43.32 2.08 30.52
N ARG A 236 43.92 3.07 31.16
CA ARG A 236 43.48 3.54 32.48
C ARG A 236 42.07 4.14 32.49
N GLU A 237 41.70 4.85 31.45
CA GLU A 237 40.33 5.39 31.28
C GLU A 237 39.31 4.26 31.10
N ILE A 238 39.68 3.19 30.41
CA ILE A 238 38.82 1.97 30.26
C ILE A 238 38.68 1.26 31.61
N GLU A 239 39.79 1.00 32.32
CA GLU A 239 39.76 0.38 33.67
C GLU A 239 38.89 1.18 34.63
N THR A 240 39.04 2.52 34.67
CA THR A 240 38.26 3.40 35.54
C THR A 240 36.76 3.41 35.14
N ALA A 241 36.42 3.19 33.88
CA ALA A 241 35.02 3.10 33.43
C ALA A 241 34.37 1.76 33.75
N LEU A 242 35.17 0.67 33.77
CA LEU A 242 34.71 -0.68 34.13
C LEU A 242 34.57 -0.89 35.65
N ASP A 243 35.37 -0.16 36.47
CA ASP A 243 35.32 -0.24 37.94
C ASP A 243 34.23 0.63 38.60
N ARG A 244 33.32 1.20 37.83
CA ARG A 244 32.27 2.10 38.32
C ARG A 244 30.89 1.47 38.56
N ASP A 245 30.82 0.13 38.70
CA ASP A 245 29.62 -0.57 39.16
C ASP A 245 29.64 -0.83 40.66
#